data_8a15adbc7e9bb0986539efe5fe8f440c
#
_entry.id   8a15adbc7e9bb0986539efe5fe8f440c
#
_cell.length_a   1.000
_cell.length_b   1.000
_cell.length_c   1.000
_cell.angle_alpha   90.00
_cell.angle_beta   90.00
_cell.angle_gamma   90.00
#
_symmetry.space_group_name_H-M   'P 1'
#
loop_
_entity.id
_entity.type
_entity.pdbx_description
1 polymer ?
#
loop_
_entity_poly.entity_id
_entity_poly.type
_entity_poly.pdbx_seq_one_letter_code
_entity_poly.pdbx_strand_id
1 'polypeptide(L)' 'MRTVYLNGSFIPENEAKISIFDRGFLMSDGVYEVTSVIERKLIDFEGHFHRLERSLFELDMKTPLTKEVLLLSLIHI' A
#
# COMPACT_ATOMS: atom_id res chain seq x y z
N MET A 1 -15.47 11.96 2.97
CA MET A 1 -14.86 10.76 3.57
C MET A 1 -13.92 10.12 2.56
N ARG A 2 -12.74 9.74 3.00
CA ARG A 2 -11.75 9.17 2.09
C ARG A 2 -12.03 7.70 1.77
N THR A 3 -11.62 7.29 0.58
CA THR A 3 -11.65 5.88 0.17
C THR A 3 -10.28 5.28 0.42
N VAL A 4 -10.25 4.06 0.94
CA VAL A 4 -9.02 3.30 1.16
C VAL A 4 -9.11 1.96 0.43
N TYR A 5 -7.95 1.40 0.13
CA TYR A 5 -7.84 0.06 -0.43
C TYR A 5 -7.33 -0.87 0.67
N LEU A 6 -8.14 -1.81 1.08
CA LEU A 6 -7.81 -2.73 2.17
C LEU A 6 -8.11 -4.17 1.76
N ASN A 7 -7.09 -5.00 1.80
CA ASN A 7 -7.22 -6.45 1.51
C ASN A 7 -7.97 -6.75 0.21
N GLY A 8 -7.66 -5.99 -0.83
CA GLY A 8 -8.21 -6.23 -2.16
C GLY A 8 -9.53 -5.51 -2.47
N SER A 9 -10.00 -4.65 -1.58
CA SER A 9 -11.26 -3.94 -1.78
C SER A 9 -11.14 -2.44 -1.50
N PHE A 10 -11.88 -1.63 -2.26
CA PHE A 10 -12.03 -0.22 -1.98
C PHE A 10 -13.18 -0.04 -1.00
N ILE A 11 -12.92 0.59 0.13
CA ILE A 11 -13.93 0.81 1.17
C ILE A 11 -13.80 2.22 1.74
N PRO A 12 -14.87 2.76 2.38
CA PRO A 12 -14.77 4.03 3.10
C PRO A 12 -13.82 3.89 4.29
N GLU A 13 -13.13 4.98 4.65
CA GLU A 13 -12.14 4.93 5.73
C GLU A 13 -12.74 4.53 7.08
N ASN A 14 -14.00 4.83 7.33
CA ASN A 14 -14.63 4.46 8.59
C ASN A 14 -14.96 2.97 8.70
N GLU A 15 -14.87 2.24 7.60
CA GLU A 15 -15.03 0.78 7.59
C GLU A 15 -13.69 0.05 7.52
N ALA A 16 -12.57 0.79 7.39
CA ALA A 16 -11.25 0.20 7.29
C ALA A 16 -10.74 -0.19 8.68
N LYS A 17 -10.65 -1.48 8.91
CA LYS A 17 -10.25 -2.04 10.21
C LYS A 17 -9.26 -3.17 10.00
N ILE A 18 -8.36 -3.32 10.96
CA ILE A 18 -7.43 -4.46 11.02
C ILE A 18 -7.60 -5.15 12.37
N SER A 19 -7.17 -6.40 12.44
CA SER A 19 -7.15 -7.14 13.69
C SER A 19 -6.19 -6.50 14.69
N ILE A 20 -6.54 -6.47 15.96
CA ILE A 20 -5.61 -6.06 17.03
C ILE A 20 -4.44 -7.02 17.16
N PHE A 21 -4.52 -8.21 16.55
CA PHE A 21 -3.44 -9.19 16.52
C PHE A 21 -2.61 -9.10 15.25
N ASP A 22 -2.84 -8.09 14.41
CA ASP A 22 -2.03 -7.88 13.21
C ASP A 22 -0.56 -7.64 13.61
N ARG A 23 0.35 -8.33 12.93
CA ARG A 23 1.77 -8.25 13.26
C ARG A 23 2.35 -6.86 13.02
N GLY A 24 1.83 -6.13 12.03
CA GLY A 24 2.23 -4.74 11.80
C GLY A 24 1.93 -3.86 13.00
N PHE A 25 0.77 -4.07 13.63
CA PHE A 25 0.36 -3.34 14.83
C PHE A 25 1.15 -3.77 16.07
N LEU A 26 1.29 -5.07 16.29
CA LEU A 26 1.91 -5.60 17.51
C LEU A 26 3.44 -5.58 17.48
N MET A 27 4.04 -5.84 16.32
CA MET A 27 5.46 -6.12 16.20
C MET A 27 6.19 -5.20 15.24
N SER A 28 5.51 -4.22 14.69
CA SER A 28 6.04 -3.36 13.60
C SER A 28 6.53 -4.17 12.40
N ASP A 29 5.93 -5.32 12.16
CA ASP A 29 6.29 -6.23 11.07
C ASP A 29 5.54 -5.82 9.81
N GLY A 30 6.00 -4.75 9.19
CA GLY A 30 5.37 -4.20 8.00
C GLY A 30 6.28 -3.25 7.27
N VAL A 31 5.87 -2.87 6.07
CA VAL A 31 6.59 -1.89 5.24
C VAL A 31 5.60 -0.84 4.79
N TYR A 32 6.11 0.32 4.36
CA TYR A 32 5.26 1.36 3.82
C TYR A 32 5.96 2.11 2.69
N GLU A 33 5.16 2.77 1.87
CA GLU A 33 5.61 3.72 0.87
C GLU A 33 4.66 4.90 0.84
N VAL A 34 5.20 6.08 0.53
CA VAL A 34 4.40 7.29 0.35
C VAL A 34 4.73 7.87 -1.02
N THR A 35 3.71 8.03 -1.85
CA THR A 35 3.86 8.57 -3.19
C THR A 35 3.18 9.92 -3.27
N SER A 36 3.92 10.94 -3.69
CA SER A 36 3.35 12.27 -3.89
C SER A 36 2.52 12.31 -5.16
N VAL A 37 1.43 13.08 -5.12
CA VAL A 37 0.59 13.32 -6.28
C VAL A 37 0.59 14.82 -6.57
N ILE A 38 1.07 15.20 -7.76
CA ILE A 38 1.12 16.59 -8.21
C ILE A 38 0.41 16.68 -9.55
N GLU A 39 -0.55 17.58 -9.64
CA GLU A 39 -1.35 17.78 -10.85
C GLU A 39 -1.95 16.47 -11.38
N ARG A 40 -2.48 15.65 -10.46
CA ARG A 40 -3.11 14.35 -10.73
C ARG A 40 -2.14 13.30 -11.28
N LYS A 41 -0.84 13.49 -11.07
CA LYS A 41 0.18 12.53 -11.50
C LYS A 41 0.93 11.99 -10.30
N LEU A 42 1.17 10.69 -10.31
CA LEU A 42 2.02 10.04 -9.32
C LEU A 42 3.47 10.38 -9.62
N ILE A 43 4.20 10.81 -8.61
CA ILE A 43 5.61 11.19 -8.77
C ILE A 43 6.47 10.00 -8.43
N ASP A 44 7.32 9.61 -9.40
CA ASP A 44 8.32 8.53 -9.26
C ASP A 44 7.69 7.19 -8.79
N PHE A 45 6.58 6.80 -9.41
CA PHE A 45 5.94 5.53 -9.08
C PHE A 45 6.91 4.35 -9.23
N GLU A 46 7.71 4.35 -10.29
CA GLU A 46 8.67 3.26 -10.53
C GLU A 46 9.67 3.13 -9.39
N GLY A 47 10.24 4.23 -8.93
CA GLY A 47 11.17 4.22 -7.82
C GLY A 47 10.53 3.75 -6.53
N HIS A 48 9.30 4.19 -6.26
CA HIS A 48 8.55 3.73 -5.09
C HIS A 48 8.23 2.24 -5.16
N PHE A 49 7.86 1.75 -6.34
CA PHE A 49 7.57 0.33 -6.49
C PHE A 49 8.83 -0.53 -6.28
N HIS A 50 9.96 -0.12 -6.84
CA HIS A 50 11.22 -0.86 -6.63
C HIS A 50 11.64 -0.87 -5.17
N ARG A 51 11.48 0.24 -4.46
CA ARG A 51 11.79 0.31 -3.05
C ARG A 51 10.84 -0.56 -2.23
N LEU A 52 9.57 -0.59 -2.59
CA LEU A 52 8.60 -1.47 -1.94
C LEU A 52 8.99 -2.93 -2.10
N GLU A 53 9.36 -3.35 -3.31
CA GLU A 53 9.81 -4.72 -3.56
C GLU A 53 11.03 -5.08 -2.72
N ARG A 54 11.98 -4.17 -2.62
CA ARG A 54 13.18 -4.37 -1.80
C ARG A 54 12.83 -4.51 -0.32
N SER A 55 11.96 -3.65 0.18
CA SER A 55 11.53 -3.71 1.58
C SER A 55 10.83 -5.02 1.89
N LEU A 56 9.94 -5.47 1.01
CA LEU A 56 9.25 -6.76 1.16
C LEU A 56 10.24 -7.92 1.14
N PHE A 57 11.22 -7.87 0.26
CA PHE A 57 12.26 -8.89 0.17
C PHE A 57 13.05 -8.99 1.49
N GLU A 58 13.43 -7.86 2.05
CA GLU A 58 14.21 -7.83 3.30
C GLU A 58 13.43 -8.38 4.50
N LEU A 59 12.10 -8.29 4.49
CA LEU A 59 11.25 -8.85 5.54
C LEU A 59 10.72 -10.24 5.19
N ASP A 60 11.18 -10.81 4.07
CA ASP A 60 10.73 -12.12 3.59
C ASP A 60 9.21 -12.17 3.40
N MET A 61 8.66 -11.09 2.88
CA MET A 61 7.24 -10.98 2.54
C MET A 61 7.05 -11.10 1.04
N LYS A 62 5.99 -11.77 0.65
CA LYS A 62 5.63 -11.86 -0.78
C LYS A 62 4.98 -10.56 -1.22
N THR A 63 5.22 -10.18 -2.48
CA THR A 63 4.53 -9.03 -3.07
C THR A 63 3.04 -9.36 -3.19
N PRO A 64 2.15 -8.62 -2.51
CA PRO A 64 0.72 -8.96 -2.49
C PRO A 64 -0.01 -8.59 -3.78
N LEU A 65 0.54 -7.68 -4.56
CA LEU A 65 -0.10 -7.14 -5.77
C LEU A 65 0.92 -7.08 -6.90
N THR A 66 0.40 -7.13 -8.14
CA THR A 66 1.24 -6.78 -9.28
C THR A 66 1.43 -5.27 -9.32
N LYS A 67 2.48 -4.83 -10.01
CA LYS A 67 2.75 -3.40 -10.22
C LYS A 67 1.54 -2.69 -10.83
N GLU A 68 0.90 -3.31 -11.80
CA GLU A 68 -0.25 -2.75 -12.51
C GLU A 68 -1.45 -2.60 -11.58
N VAL A 69 -1.73 -3.58 -10.74
CA VAL A 69 -2.84 -3.52 -9.79
C VAL A 69 -2.59 -2.44 -8.74
N LEU A 70 -1.35 -2.32 -8.25
CA LEU A 70 -0.99 -1.27 -7.29
C LEU A 70 -1.18 0.11 -7.91
N LEU A 71 -0.71 0.31 -9.15
CA LEU A 71 -0.87 1.57 -9.86
C LEU A 71 -2.34 1.95 -10.00
N LEU A 72 -3.18 1.00 -10.40
CA LEU A 72 -4.62 1.24 -10.54
C LEU A 72 -5.26 1.59 -9.20
N SER A 73 -4.86 0.93 -8.12
CA SER A 73 -5.43 1.23 -6.81
C SER A 73 -5.07 2.66 -6.35
N LEU A 74 -3.85 3.10 -6.60
CA LEU A 74 -3.43 4.46 -6.26
C LEU A 74 -4.16 5.51 -7.09
N ILE A 75 -4.44 5.22 -8.36
CA ILE A 75 -5.19 6.12 -9.22
C ILE A 75 -6.64 6.27 -8.73
N HIS A 76 -7.24 5.22 -8.22
CA HIS A 76 -8.66 5.22 -7.83
C HIS A 76 -8.91 5.58 -6.36
N ILE A 77 -7.88 5.69 -5.57
CA ILE A 77 -8.00 6.19 -4.19
C ILE A 77 -8.16 7.74 -4.17
#